data_776a8b7f424c7f740cab5abc687e86d1
#
_entry.id   776a8b7f424c7f740cab5abc687e86d1
#
_cell.length_a   1.000
_cell.length_b   1.000
_cell.length_c   1.000
_cell.angle_alpha   90.00
_cell.angle_beta   90.00
_cell.angle_gamma   90.00
#
_symmetry.space_group_name_H-M   'P 1'
#
loop_
_entity.id
_entity.type
_entity.pdbx_description
1 polymer ?
#
loop_
_entity_poly.entity_id
_entity_poly.type
_entity_poly.pdbx_seq_one_letter_code
_entity_poly.pdbx_strand_id
1 'polypeptide(L)'
;MKKFFLLMLFISMCGYNDSVEVINNETPTTTTTIGKNMNDKVYSNQPEMSIDLGKTYSALIKTNFGEMKIEFFTEDAPLTVNNFVSLARDGYYDNVIFHRVISGFMIQGGDPSGTGHGDYGKYPGYEFEDELNNQKPYEKGIMAMANRGPNTN
;
A
#
# COMPACT_ATOMS: atom_id res chain seq x y z
N MET A 1 -16.09 13.77 -13.29
CA MET A 1 -14.67 13.44 -13.39
C MET A 1 -14.05 13.57 -12.01
N LYS A 2 -13.95 12.47 -11.25
CA LYS A 2 -13.33 12.48 -9.93
C LYS A 2 -11.83 12.22 -10.12
N LYS A 3 -11.02 13.15 -9.67
CA LYS A 3 -9.56 13.14 -9.84
C LYS A 3 -8.93 12.38 -8.67
N PHE A 4 -8.05 11.45 -8.98
CA PHE A 4 -7.25 10.68 -8.03
C PHE A 4 -6.13 11.51 -7.43
N PHE A 5 -5.93 11.38 -6.12
CA PHE A 5 -4.87 12.06 -5.40
C PHE A 5 -4.15 11.12 -4.44
N LEU A 6 -2.85 11.03 -4.54
CA LEU A 6 -1.96 10.25 -3.70
C LEU A 6 -0.92 11.15 -3.02
N LEU A 7 -0.52 10.77 -1.83
CA LEU A 7 0.35 11.44 -0.87
C LEU A 7 1.68 11.97 -1.44
N MET A 8 2.08 13.14 -0.97
CA MET A 8 3.30 13.81 -1.34
C MET A 8 4.39 13.73 -0.25
N LEU A 9 5.53 13.17 -0.59
CA LEU A 9 6.77 13.36 0.14
C LEU A 9 7.95 13.49 -0.85
N PHE A 10 8.81 14.49 -0.64
CA PHE A 10 10.01 14.68 -1.44
C PHE A 10 11.13 13.81 -0.90
N ILE A 11 11.78 13.02 -1.78
CA ILE A 11 13.09 12.48 -1.46
C ILE A 11 13.88 12.01 -2.70
N SER A 12 15.21 12.31 -2.69
CA SER A 12 16.19 12.03 -3.73
C SER A 12 16.88 10.66 -3.54
N MET A 13 17.24 10.00 -4.62
CA MET A 13 17.73 8.63 -4.78
C MET A 13 18.98 8.23 -3.99
N CYS A 14 18.99 7.04 -3.42
CA CYS A 14 20.07 6.03 -3.55
C CYS A 14 19.62 4.73 -2.89
N GLY A 15 19.89 3.57 -3.49
CA GLY A 15 19.27 2.30 -3.17
C GLY A 15 19.54 1.75 -1.76
N TYR A 16 18.47 1.36 -1.09
CA TYR A 16 18.46 0.52 0.10
C TYR A 16 17.09 -0.19 0.22
N ASN A 17 17.02 -1.24 1.04
CA ASN A 17 15.82 -2.07 1.15
C ASN A 17 14.66 -1.32 1.81
N ASP A 18 13.57 -1.12 1.09
CA ASP A 18 12.31 -0.61 1.62
C ASP A 18 11.45 -1.75 2.15
N SER A 19 10.81 -1.58 3.28
CA SER A 19 9.89 -2.55 3.88
C SER A 19 8.66 -1.90 4.49
N VAL A 20 7.55 -2.62 4.53
CA VAL A 20 6.32 -2.19 5.19
C VAL A 20 6.04 -3.12 6.36
N GLU A 21 5.95 -2.55 7.55
CA GLU A 21 5.59 -3.25 8.77
C GLU A 21 4.19 -2.81 9.22
N VAL A 22 3.28 -3.77 9.41
CA VAL A 22 1.95 -3.49 9.94
C VAL A 22 1.98 -3.65 11.46
N ILE A 23 1.66 -2.58 12.16
CA ILE A 23 1.62 -2.54 13.61
C ILE A 23 0.17 -2.74 14.05
N ASN A 24 -0.10 -3.86 14.72
CA ASN A 24 -1.29 -4.02 15.54
C ASN A 24 -0.93 -3.51 16.94
N ASN A 25 -1.85 -2.91 17.65
CA ASN A 25 -1.64 -2.45 19.03
C ASN A 25 -1.49 -3.61 20.06
N GLU A 26 -1.02 -4.76 19.60
CA GLU A 26 -0.59 -5.88 20.42
C GLU A 26 0.93 -6.04 20.24
N THR A 27 1.64 -6.34 21.32
CA THR A 27 3.10 -6.42 21.50
C THR A 27 3.89 -6.78 20.23
N PRO A 28 4.98 -6.05 19.88
CA PRO A 28 5.73 -6.27 18.65
C PRO A 28 6.41 -7.64 18.67
N THR A 29 6.02 -8.51 17.76
CA THR A 29 6.76 -9.74 17.49
C THR A 29 7.79 -9.42 16.40
N THR A 30 9.05 -9.46 16.77
CA THR A 30 10.20 -9.28 15.85
C THR A 30 10.23 -10.43 14.85
N THR A 31 9.91 -10.16 13.60
CA THR A 31 10.12 -11.12 12.52
C THR A 31 11.36 -10.74 11.73
N THR A 32 12.40 -11.53 11.85
CA THR A 32 13.62 -11.42 11.04
C THR A 32 13.33 -12.02 9.67
N THR A 33 13.24 -11.22 8.63
CA THR A 33 13.06 -11.70 7.27
C THR A 33 14.39 -11.89 6.58
N ILE A 34 14.72 -13.13 6.24
CA ILE A 34 15.87 -13.50 5.40
C ILE A 34 15.49 -13.24 3.95
N GLY A 35 16.29 -12.45 3.24
CA GLY A 35 16.01 -11.99 1.89
C GLY A 35 15.75 -13.12 0.88
N LYS A 36 14.55 -13.14 0.35
CA LYS A 36 14.17 -13.79 -0.90
C LYS A 36 13.73 -12.67 -1.84
N ASN A 37 14.13 -12.72 -3.10
CA ASN A 37 13.61 -11.79 -4.12
C ASN A 37 12.08 -11.92 -4.15
N MET A 38 11.37 -10.94 -3.58
CA MET A 38 9.94 -11.01 -3.31
C MET A 38 9.09 -10.47 -4.48
N ASN A 39 9.72 -10.04 -5.56
CA ASN A 39 9.05 -9.37 -6.68
C ASN A 39 8.21 -10.29 -7.59
N ASP A 40 8.07 -11.58 -7.24
CA ASP A 40 7.34 -12.55 -8.08
C ASP A 40 6.03 -13.04 -7.45
N LYS A 41 5.53 -12.39 -6.39
CA LYS A 41 4.28 -12.80 -5.75
C LYS A 41 3.07 -12.35 -6.57
N VAL A 42 2.35 -13.32 -7.11
CA VAL A 42 1.09 -13.15 -7.82
C VAL A 42 0.00 -13.93 -7.09
N TYR A 43 -1.14 -13.33 -6.91
CA TYR A 43 -2.27 -13.92 -6.19
C TYR A 43 -3.43 -14.16 -7.16
N SER A 44 -4.16 -15.26 -6.98
CA SER A 44 -5.30 -15.59 -7.83
C SER A 44 -6.55 -14.80 -7.51
N ASN A 45 -6.67 -14.33 -6.26
CA ASN A 45 -7.84 -13.64 -5.75
C ASN A 45 -7.40 -12.61 -4.70
N GLN A 46 -8.26 -11.63 -4.44
CA GLN A 46 -8.09 -10.75 -3.30
C GLN A 46 -8.05 -11.56 -1.98
N PRO A 47 -7.31 -11.09 -0.96
CA PRO A 47 -7.23 -11.80 0.33
C PRO A 47 -8.60 -11.90 1.01
N GLU A 48 -8.87 -13.06 1.60
CA GLU A 48 -9.99 -13.20 2.51
C GLU A 48 -9.86 -12.19 3.67
N MET A 49 -11.02 -11.78 4.24
CA MET A 49 -11.04 -10.83 5.35
C MET A 49 -10.30 -11.42 6.56
N SER A 50 -9.14 -10.87 6.88
CA SER A 50 -8.24 -11.31 7.95
C SER A 50 -8.04 -10.28 9.05
N ILE A 51 -8.52 -9.05 8.84
CA ILE A 51 -8.49 -8.00 9.85
C ILE A 51 -9.76 -8.05 10.72
N ASP A 52 -9.63 -7.63 11.97
CA ASP A 52 -10.75 -7.43 12.89
C ASP A 52 -11.28 -6.01 12.71
N LEU A 53 -12.52 -5.88 12.23
CA LEU A 53 -13.15 -4.57 11.97
C LEU A 53 -13.38 -3.74 13.24
N GLY A 54 -13.33 -4.34 14.43
CA GLY A 54 -13.39 -3.65 15.71
C GLY A 54 -12.06 -3.06 16.18
N LYS A 55 -10.98 -3.26 15.41
CA LYS A 55 -9.63 -2.78 15.75
C LYS A 55 -9.15 -1.69 14.82
N THR A 56 -8.30 -0.81 15.34
CA THR A 56 -7.54 0.15 14.53
C THR A 56 -6.24 -0.47 14.06
N TYR A 57 -5.87 -0.17 12.82
CA TYR A 57 -4.63 -0.62 12.20
C TYR A 57 -3.76 0.56 11.81
N SER A 58 -2.46 0.37 11.88
CA SER A 58 -1.48 1.31 11.34
C SER A 58 -0.34 0.55 10.66
N ALA A 59 0.35 1.21 9.74
CA ALA A 59 1.56 0.69 9.12
C ALA A 59 2.72 1.67 9.30
N LEU A 60 3.92 1.12 9.39
CA LEU A 60 5.17 1.87 9.31
C LEU A 60 5.84 1.55 7.98
N ILE A 61 5.85 2.51 7.07
CA ILE A 61 6.58 2.39 5.80
C ILE A 61 8.00 2.88 6.04
N LYS A 62 8.96 1.97 5.95
CA LYS A 62 10.39 2.26 6.08
C LYS A 62 10.99 2.45 4.70
N THR A 63 11.61 3.59 4.47
CA THR A 63 12.25 3.92 3.21
C THR A 63 13.69 4.34 3.44
N ASN A 64 14.50 4.33 2.38
CA ASN A 64 15.86 4.86 2.44
C ASN A 64 15.93 6.37 2.80
N PHE A 65 14.78 7.04 2.91
CA PHE A 65 14.67 8.46 3.27
C PHE A 65 14.01 8.71 4.61
N GLY A 66 13.66 7.67 5.31
CA GLY A 66 13.02 7.74 6.61
C GLY A 66 11.73 6.93 6.68
N GLU A 67 11.02 7.11 7.76
CA GLU A 67 9.84 6.34 8.11
C GLU A 67 8.58 7.20 8.00
N MET A 68 7.50 6.57 7.51
CA MET A 68 6.17 7.16 7.47
C MET A 68 5.20 6.27 8.23
N LYS A 69 4.53 6.81 9.24
CA LYS A 69 3.44 6.11 9.92
C LYS A 69 2.13 6.42 9.23
N ILE A 70 1.36 5.38 8.92
CA ILE A 70 0.03 5.46 8.31
C ILE A 70 -0.98 4.90 9.29
N GLU A 71 -2.09 5.61 9.47
CA GLU A 71 -3.26 5.14 10.20
C GLU A 71 -4.36 4.81 9.20
N PHE A 72 -4.96 3.63 9.33
CA PHE A 72 -5.97 3.18 8.39
C PHE A 72 -7.39 3.54 8.81
N PHE A 73 -8.20 3.88 7.82
CA PHE A 73 -9.63 4.09 7.98
C PHE A 73 -10.40 2.77 7.81
N THR A 74 -10.22 1.86 8.78
CA THR A 74 -10.73 0.48 8.70
C THR A 74 -12.25 0.41 8.55
N GLU A 75 -12.98 1.31 9.20
CA GLU A 75 -14.45 1.37 9.12
C GLU A 75 -14.94 1.90 7.76
N ASP A 76 -14.17 2.82 7.14
CA ASP A 76 -14.55 3.47 5.89
C ASP A 76 -14.18 2.63 4.65
N ALA A 77 -13.08 1.86 4.74
CA ALA A 77 -12.54 1.11 3.60
C ALA A 77 -11.97 -0.25 4.05
N PRO A 78 -12.81 -1.15 4.58
CA PRO A 78 -12.37 -2.43 5.15
C PRO A 78 -11.67 -3.36 4.14
N LEU A 79 -12.15 -3.43 2.89
CA LEU A 79 -11.53 -4.27 1.86
C LEU A 79 -10.15 -3.74 1.49
N THR A 80 -10.02 -2.43 1.28
CA THR A 80 -8.76 -1.76 0.96
C THR A 80 -7.74 -1.94 2.08
N VAL A 81 -8.15 -1.76 3.34
CA VAL A 81 -7.28 -1.95 4.50
C VAL A 81 -6.87 -3.42 4.64
N ASN A 82 -7.83 -4.35 4.51
CA ASN A 82 -7.53 -5.79 4.54
C ASN A 82 -6.53 -6.18 3.45
N ASN A 83 -6.73 -5.68 2.24
CA ASN A 83 -5.83 -5.92 1.12
C ASN A 83 -4.41 -5.45 1.45
N PHE A 84 -4.26 -4.19 1.87
CA PHE A 84 -2.95 -3.64 2.22
C PHE A 84 -2.29 -4.41 3.35
N VAL A 85 -3.01 -4.67 4.44
CA VAL A 85 -2.50 -5.40 5.62
C VAL A 85 -2.06 -6.81 5.25
N SER A 86 -2.84 -7.52 4.46
CA SER A 86 -2.54 -8.90 4.04
C SER A 86 -1.29 -8.94 3.15
N LEU A 87 -1.21 -8.07 2.17
CA LEU A 87 -0.06 -7.96 1.28
C LEU A 87 1.21 -7.54 2.04
N ALA A 88 1.09 -6.58 2.97
CA ALA A 88 2.22 -6.14 3.79
C ALA A 88 2.75 -7.25 4.70
N ARG A 89 1.85 -8.01 5.36
CA ARG A 89 2.23 -9.17 6.19
C ARG A 89 2.91 -10.26 5.40
N ASP A 90 2.55 -10.39 4.14
CA ASP A 90 3.20 -11.33 3.23
C ASP A 90 4.51 -10.78 2.60
N GLY A 91 4.92 -9.56 2.95
CA GLY A 91 6.13 -8.91 2.44
C GLY A 91 6.05 -8.50 0.97
N TYR A 92 4.84 -8.34 0.43
CA TYR A 92 4.62 -7.94 -0.95
C TYR A 92 5.25 -6.59 -1.29
N TYR A 93 5.29 -5.67 -0.33
CA TYR A 93 5.84 -4.33 -0.51
C TYR A 93 7.34 -4.21 -0.22
N ASP A 94 8.01 -5.31 0.18
CA ASP A 94 9.43 -5.27 0.49
C ASP A 94 10.25 -4.98 -0.77
N ASN A 95 11.13 -3.97 -0.69
CA ASN A 95 11.98 -3.49 -1.79
C ASN A 95 11.20 -2.92 -3.00
N VAL A 96 9.94 -2.54 -2.81
CA VAL A 96 9.13 -1.88 -3.84
C VAL A 96 9.42 -0.38 -3.86
N ILE A 97 9.61 0.17 -5.05
CA ILE A 97 9.96 1.57 -5.22
C ILE A 97 8.74 2.48 -5.37
N PHE A 98 8.91 3.76 -5.09
CA PHE A 98 7.99 4.79 -5.57
C PHE A 98 8.32 5.08 -7.05
N HIS A 99 7.61 4.42 -7.94
CA HIS A 99 7.87 4.48 -9.40
C HIS A 99 7.37 5.78 -10.06
N ARG A 100 6.55 6.56 -9.36
CA ARG A 100 6.04 7.84 -9.89
C ARG A 100 6.01 8.90 -8.80
N VAL A 101 6.67 10.03 -9.08
CA VAL A 101 6.74 11.18 -8.18
C VAL A 101 6.39 12.45 -8.96
N ILE A 102 5.35 13.16 -8.52
CA ILE A 102 4.96 14.44 -9.12
C ILE A 102 5.00 15.50 -8.03
N SER A 103 5.92 16.46 -8.21
CA SER A 103 6.10 17.56 -7.27
C SER A 103 4.82 18.39 -7.13
N GLY A 104 4.46 18.73 -5.90
CA GLY A 104 3.24 19.48 -5.60
C GLY A 104 1.95 18.65 -5.72
N PHE A 105 2.04 17.32 -5.95
CA PHE A 105 0.87 16.50 -6.19
C PHE A 105 0.89 15.17 -5.40
N MET A 106 1.76 14.20 -5.76
CA MET A 106 1.73 12.87 -5.15
C MET A 106 3.01 12.07 -5.39
N ILE A 107 3.19 11.02 -4.58
CA ILE A 107 4.08 9.89 -4.87
C ILE A 107 3.23 8.63 -5.01
N GLN A 108 3.65 7.70 -5.86
CA GLN A 108 2.95 6.45 -6.12
C GLN A 108 3.94 5.29 -6.07
N GLY A 109 3.60 4.27 -5.30
CA GLY A 109 4.36 3.03 -5.16
C GLY A 109 3.41 1.85 -5.00
N GLY A 110 3.94 0.70 -4.57
CA GLY A 110 3.15 -0.51 -4.30
C GLY A 110 3.08 -1.49 -5.48
N ASP A 111 3.69 -1.16 -6.61
CA ASP A 111 3.85 -2.07 -7.74
C ASP A 111 5.24 -2.72 -7.72
N PRO A 112 5.36 -4.04 -7.46
CA PRO A 112 6.64 -4.74 -7.44
C PRO A 112 7.41 -4.68 -8.75
N SER A 113 6.70 -4.54 -9.90
CA SER A 113 7.35 -4.37 -11.19
C SER A 113 8.03 -3.01 -11.35
N GLY A 114 7.65 -2.02 -10.55
CA GLY A 114 8.15 -0.65 -10.63
C GLY A 114 7.74 0.10 -11.91
N THR A 115 6.82 -0.44 -12.70
CA THR A 115 6.39 0.15 -13.98
C THR A 115 5.17 1.07 -13.82
N GLY A 116 4.42 0.89 -12.74
CA GLY A 116 3.13 1.54 -12.51
C GLY A 116 1.96 0.90 -13.25
N HIS A 117 2.20 -0.22 -13.93
CA HIS A 117 1.20 -0.99 -14.68
C HIS A 117 0.97 -2.38 -14.11
N GLY A 118 1.61 -2.71 -12.96
CA GLY A 118 1.53 -4.04 -12.38
C GLY A 118 2.00 -5.15 -13.33
N ASP A 119 2.99 -4.87 -14.20
CA ASP A 119 3.42 -5.77 -15.28
C ASP A 119 2.23 -6.23 -16.14
N TYR A 120 1.46 -5.26 -16.64
CA TYR A 120 0.25 -5.47 -17.46
C TYR A 120 -0.87 -6.25 -16.75
N GLY A 121 -1.02 -6.04 -15.44
CA GLY A 121 -2.06 -6.69 -14.63
C GLY A 121 -1.62 -8.00 -13.97
N LYS A 122 -0.35 -8.34 -14.07
CA LYS A 122 0.22 -9.50 -13.35
C LYS A 122 0.20 -9.28 -11.82
N TYR A 123 0.41 -8.05 -11.36
CA TYR A 123 0.51 -7.72 -9.94
C TYR A 123 -0.63 -6.81 -9.48
N PRO A 124 -1.26 -7.11 -8.34
CA PRO A 124 -1.08 -8.32 -7.53
C PRO A 124 -1.70 -9.57 -8.14
N GLY A 125 -2.45 -9.48 -9.24
CA GLY A 125 -3.10 -10.57 -9.96
C GLY A 125 -4.63 -10.55 -9.85
N TYR A 126 -5.20 -9.54 -9.19
CA TYR A 126 -6.63 -9.33 -9.04
C TYR A 126 -6.97 -7.84 -8.95
N GLU A 127 -8.22 -7.52 -9.08
CA GLU A 127 -8.82 -6.22 -8.84
C GLU A 127 -10.03 -6.41 -7.90
N PHE A 128 -10.42 -5.36 -7.21
CA PHE A 128 -11.59 -5.36 -6.34
C PHE A 128 -12.37 -4.06 -6.43
N GLU A 129 -13.57 -4.07 -5.88
CA GLU A 129 -14.52 -2.96 -5.96
C GLU A 129 -14.09 -1.72 -5.19
N ASP A 130 -14.60 -0.58 -5.62
CA ASP A 130 -14.38 0.71 -4.96
C ASP A 130 -15.14 0.78 -3.64
N GLU A 131 -14.49 1.33 -2.60
CA GLU A 131 -15.10 1.67 -1.33
C GLU A 131 -15.28 3.20 -1.24
N LEU A 132 -16.41 3.70 -1.72
CA LEU A 132 -16.68 5.14 -1.85
C LEU A 132 -17.59 5.72 -0.75
N ASN A 133 -17.81 4.97 0.32
CA ASN A 133 -18.74 5.34 1.39
C ASN A 133 -18.24 6.48 2.27
N ASN A 134 -16.94 6.78 2.22
CA ASN A 134 -16.38 7.87 3.00
C ASN A 134 -16.45 9.19 2.25
N GLN A 135 -16.69 10.26 3.00
CA GLN A 135 -16.68 11.64 2.50
C GLN A 135 -15.36 12.36 2.81
N LYS A 136 -14.28 11.61 3.08
CA LYS A 136 -13.00 12.21 3.45
C LYS A 136 -12.38 12.91 2.23
N PRO A 137 -11.99 14.18 2.37
CA PRO A 137 -11.34 14.90 1.29
C PRO A 137 -9.93 14.33 1.05
N TYR A 138 -9.48 14.39 -0.20
CA TYR A 138 -8.10 14.08 -0.54
C TYR A 138 -7.20 15.27 -0.21
N GLU A 139 -6.65 15.28 0.98
CA GLU A 139 -5.74 16.31 1.47
C GLU A 139 -4.30 15.79 1.55
N LYS A 140 -3.35 16.70 1.80
CA LYS A 140 -1.96 16.33 2.05
C LYS A 140 -1.88 15.39 3.26
N GLY A 141 -1.25 14.24 3.07
CA GLY A 141 -1.11 13.20 4.09
C GLY A 141 -2.10 12.04 3.95
N ILE A 142 -3.02 12.09 2.97
CA ILE A 142 -3.94 10.97 2.70
C ILE A 142 -3.30 9.98 1.74
N MET A 143 -3.38 8.69 2.09
CA MET A 143 -3.07 7.59 1.21
C MET A 143 -4.36 7.02 0.61
N ALA A 144 -4.37 6.78 -0.69
CA ALA A 144 -5.52 6.21 -1.40
C ALA A 144 -5.06 5.16 -2.42
N MET A 145 -5.95 4.25 -2.78
CA MET A 145 -5.71 3.29 -3.85
C MET A 145 -5.59 3.99 -5.20
N ALA A 146 -4.57 3.62 -5.97
CA ALA A 146 -4.50 3.95 -7.38
C ALA A 146 -5.39 2.98 -8.16
N ASN A 147 -6.14 3.47 -9.15
CA ASN A 147 -6.94 2.62 -10.01
C ASN A 147 -6.97 3.12 -11.46
N ARG A 148 -7.54 2.34 -12.36
CA ARG A 148 -7.65 2.62 -13.80
C ARG A 148 -9.09 2.97 -14.23
N GLY A 149 -10.01 3.04 -13.29
CA GLY A 149 -11.42 3.30 -13.48
C GLY A 149 -12.24 2.69 -12.35
N PRO A 150 -13.57 2.66 -12.44
CA PRO A 150 -14.42 2.07 -11.40
C PRO A 150 -14.10 0.59 -11.17
N ASN A 151 -13.99 0.19 -9.89
CA ASN A 151 -13.77 -1.20 -9.45
C ASN A 151 -12.49 -1.84 -10.02
N THR A 152 -11.39 -1.07 -10.06
CA THR A 152 -10.07 -1.56 -10.52
C THR A 152 -8.96 -1.25 -9.50
N ASN A 153 -9.31 -1.32 -8.21
CA ASN A 153 -8.38 -1.13 -7.11
C ASN A 153 -7.38 -2.27 -7.03
#